data_f46564f2be5732cda904e8e99b521820
#
_entry.id   f46564f2be5732cda904e8e99b521820
#
_cell.length_a   1.000
_cell.length_b   1.000
_cell.length_c   1.000
_cell.angle_alpha   90.00
_cell.angle_beta   90.00
_cell.angle_gamma   90.00
#
_symmetry.space_group_name_H-M   'P 1'
#
loop_
_entity.id
_entity.type
_entity.pdbx_description
1 polymer ?
#
loop_
_entity_poly.entity_id
_entity_poly.type
_entity_poly.pdbx_seq_one_letter_code
_entity_poly.pdbx_strand_id
1 'polypeptide(L)'
;MKNSRTLIGILCCLAMLCSCSQTKNQYDLSNFGLTPDKKDNASPLMAKALEQIAASHTGDDTITIVLPKGRYDFYPEGAAQKEYFISNHDQDNPKLVGLPFENMKNVIFDAQGSELIFHGRMLPVSLINSENCTLKNFSIDFDNPHISQVKILENDTVAGAITYEVAPWVEYEIRDSVFYAKGEGWEHAPAWGIAFEGDTKRLVYTTSDIAVGSKGVSEVSPRVLKSTKWNNKKLIPGTVVAMRGWGRPTPGIFVSYDTNTTLENIQVHYAEGMGLLAQMSENITLDKFSVCLRGDNDPRYFTTQADATHFSGCKGKIVSVGGLYEGMMDDAINVHGTYLKIQKRVDDKTLVGEYMHPQSYGFEWGFPGNAVQFIDSKTMEIIGDPNKVTAIKALDKPSAHGAKVFEIVFEKPIDPAISEKGTFGVENLEWTPEVYFADNVIRNNRARGSLFSTPKKTIVEKNVFDHTSGTAILLCGDCNGWFETGACHDVEIRNNKFINSLTNMFQFTNAVISIYPEIPDLKDQKKYFHSNIVIENNEFETFDAPILYAKSVDGLIFRNNTIKQNNQYPAFHWNKHRFFFQRVIHSEIKDNQFDGGFDEKRDVKVEN
;
A
#
# COMPACT_ATOMS: atom_id res chain seq x y z
N MET A 1 -18.93 97.03 -8.95
CA MET A 1 -20.17 96.35 -8.51
C MET A 1 -20.48 95.25 -9.46
N LYS A 2 -20.38 94.05 -9.04
CA LYS A 2 -21.04 92.79 -9.38
C LYS A 2 -20.09 91.60 -9.07
N ASN A 3 -20.45 90.87 -8.03
CA ASN A 3 -19.81 89.68 -7.59
C ASN A 3 -20.05 88.51 -8.55
N SER A 4 -19.00 87.78 -8.88
CA SER A 4 -19.10 86.48 -9.52
C SER A 4 -18.61 85.41 -8.54
N ARG A 5 -19.49 84.53 -8.07
CA ARG A 5 -19.16 83.40 -7.23
C ARG A 5 -18.82 82.20 -8.11
N THR A 6 -17.60 81.76 -8.03
CA THR A 6 -17.13 80.50 -8.63
C THR A 6 -17.51 79.31 -7.74
N LEU A 7 -18.31 78.40 -8.31
CA LEU A 7 -18.68 77.13 -7.71
C LEU A 7 -17.57 76.08 -7.95
N ILE A 8 -16.88 75.64 -6.93
CA ILE A 8 -15.93 74.54 -7.00
C ILE A 8 -16.70 73.23 -6.73
N GLY A 9 -16.86 72.43 -7.75
CA GLY A 9 -17.41 71.10 -7.63
C GLY A 9 -16.36 70.11 -7.11
N ILE A 10 -16.59 69.55 -5.93
CA ILE A 10 -15.77 68.47 -5.35
C ILE A 10 -16.31 67.17 -5.98
N LEU A 11 -15.50 66.55 -6.83
CA LEU A 11 -15.75 65.20 -7.36
C LEU A 11 -15.24 64.21 -6.33
N CYS A 12 -16.12 63.63 -5.51
CA CYS A 12 -15.79 62.49 -4.62
C CYS A 12 -15.67 61.24 -5.50
N CYS A 13 -14.45 60.81 -5.80
CA CYS A 13 -14.18 59.44 -6.24
C CYS A 13 -14.39 58.47 -5.08
N LEU A 14 -15.55 57.79 -5.02
CA LEU A 14 -15.71 56.60 -4.20
C LEU A 14 -14.87 55.47 -4.84
N ALA A 15 -13.67 55.28 -4.33
CA ALA A 15 -12.97 54.02 -4.51
C ALA A 15 -13.70 52.95 -3.67
N MET A 16 -14.49 52.12 -4.33
CA MET A 16 -14.97 50.88 -3.73
C MET A 16 -13.75 49.99 -3.48
N LEU A 17 -13.24 50.01 -2.26
CA LEU A 17 -12.39 48.97 -1.71
C LEU A 17 -13.29 47.76 -1.55
N CYS A 18 -13.31 46.84 -2.53
CA CYS A 18 -13.68 45.47 -2.30
C CYS A 18 -12.66 44.88 -1.35
N SER A 19 -12.85 45.05 -0.05
CA SER A 19 -12.20 44.24 0.93
C SER A 19 -12.78 42.84 0.83
N CYS A 20 -12.13 41.96 0.08
CA CYS A 20 -12.26 40.55 0.27
C CYS A 20 -11.89 40.30 1.72
N SER A 21 -12.86 40.02 2.58
CA SER A 21 -12.60 39.57 3.94
C SER A 21 -11.92 38.20 3.83
N GLN A 22 -10.59 38.16 3.79
CA GLN A 22 -9.86 36.95 4.10
C GLN A 22 -10.32 36.54 5.51
N THR A 23 -11.01 35.40 5.61
CA THR A 23 -11.17 34.75 6.90
C THR A 23 -9.77 34.52 7.45
N LYS A 24 -9.50 34.96 8.66
CA LYS A 24 -8.18 35.08 9.28
C LYS A 24 -7.32 33.80 9.25
N ASN A 25 -7.91 32.65 8.87
CA ASN A 25 -7.32 31.31 8.88
C ASN A 25 -7.53 30.54 7.55
N GLN A 26 -7.72 31.23 6.41
CA GLN A 26 -7.88 30.56 5.12
C GLN A 26 -6.92 31.12 4.07
N TYR A 27 -6.23 30.20 3.40
CA TYR A 27 -5.34 30.49 2.27
C TYR A 27 -5.96 29.93 0.99
N ASP A 28 -6.33 30.80 0.06
CA ASP A 28 -6.77 30.40 -1.28
C ASP A 28 -5.55 30.36 -2.21
N LEU A 29 -5.26 29.19 -2.78
CA LEU A 29 -4.09 28.98 -3.62
C LEU A 29 -4.15 29.72 -4.97
N SER A 30 -5.32 30.22 -5.37
CA SER A 30 -5.42 31.12 -6.52
C SER A 30 -4.65 32.43 -6.30
N ASN A 31 -4.54 32.88 -5.04
CA ASN A 31 -3.76 34.07 -4.67
C ASN A 31 -2.24 33.85 -4.82
N PHE A 32 -1.80 32.59 -4.93
CA PHE A 32 -0.42 32.18 -5.21
C PHE A 32 -0.17 31.89 -6.69
N GLY A 33 -1.17 32.16 -7.55
CA GLY A 33 -1.08 31.99 -9.00
C GLY A 33 -1.51 30.64 -9.52
N LEU A 34 -1.95 29.71 -8.65
CA LEU A 34 -2.48 28.42 -9.07
C LEU A 34 -3.85 28.60 -9.72
N THR A 35 -3.95 28.28 -11.00
CA THR A 35 -5.17 28.46 -11.80
C THR A 35 -5.56 27.10 -12.41
N PRO A 36 -6.81 26.64 -12.22
CA PRO A 36 -7.26 25.36 -12.75
C PRO A 36 -7.36 25.34 -14.29
N ASP A 37 -7.35 24.15 -14.87
CA ASP A 37 -7.68 23.81 -16.26
C ASP A 37 -6.76 24.41 -17.34
N LYS A 38 -5.59 24.91 -16.98
CA LYS A 38 -4.63 25.51 -17.92
C LYS A 38 -3.61 24.53 -18.49
N LYS A 39 -3.42 23.39 -17.83
CA LYS A 39 -2.34 22.43 -18.10
C LYS A 39 -0.92 23.04 -18.02
N ASP A 40 -0.78 24.19 -17.39
CA ASP A 40 0.51 24.78 -17.07
C ASP A 40 1.14 24.01 -15.90
N ASN A 41 2.46 24.06 -15.78
CA ASN A 41 3.17 23.40 -14.68
C ASN A 41 2.86 24.06 -13.33
N ALA A 42 2.11 23.36 -12.49
CA ALA A 42 1.74 23.81 -11.15
C ALA A 42 2.85 23.56 -10.09
N SER A 43 3.85 22.71 -10.37
CA SER A 43 4.86 22.29 -9.39
C SER A 43 5.58 23.44 -8.69
N PRO A 44 6.18 24.43 -9.40
CA PRO A 44 6.92 25.49 -8.73
C PRO A 44 6.04 26.43 -7.92
N LEU A 45 4.79 26.69 -8.36
CA LEU A 45 3.86 27.53 -7.63
C LEU A 45 3.34 26.84 -6.38
N MET A 46 3.03 25.56 -6.46
CA MET A 46 2.56 24.75 -5.32
C MET A 46 3.66 24.66 -4.25
N ALA A 47 4.88 24.30 -4.64
CA ALA A 47 5.99 24.21 -3.71
C ALA A 47 6.23 25.52 -2.94
N LYS A 48 6.25 26.64 -3.68
CA LYS A 48 6.42 27.99 -3.09
C LYS A 48 5.26 28.37 -2.18
N ALA A 49 4.02 28.07 -2.58
CA ALA A 49 2.83 28.40 -1.78
C ALA A 49 2.85 27.65 -0.43
N LEU A 50 3.09 26.34 -0.46
CA LEU A 50 3.14 25.52 0.76
C LEU A 50 4.28 25.93 1.68
N GLU A 51 5.47 26.22 1.14
CA GLU A 51 6.61 26.74 1.91
C GLU A 51 6.28 28.09 2.60
N GLN A 52 5.67 29.03 1.89
CA GLN A 52 5.28 30.33 2.45
C GLN A 52 4.20 30.20 3.52
N ILE A 53 3.22 29.33 3.32
CA ILE A 53 2.16 29.08 4.30
C ILE A 53 2.76 28.42 5.55
N ALA A 54 3.59 27.40 5.41
CA ALA A 54 4.27 26.75 6.53
C ALA A 54 5.11 27.75 7.33
N ALA A 55 5.87 28.64 6.67
CA ALA A 55 6.68 29.65 7.33
C ALA A 55 5.85 30.74 8.03
N SER A 56 4.65 31.04 7.55
CA SER A 56 3.77 32.07 8.13
C SER A 56 2.86 31.54 9.24
N HIS A 57 2.56 30.25 9.24
CA HIS A 57 1.68 29.60 10.21
C HIS A 57 2.48 29.05 11.40
N THR A 58 2.66 29.88 12.42
CA THR A 58 3.42 29.52 13.64
C THR A 58 2.53 29.33 14.88
N GLY A 59 1.21 29.48 14.71
CA GLY A 59 0.23 29.37 15.80
C GLY A 59 -0.39 27.98 15.92
N ASP A 60 -1.19 27.78 16.97
CA ASP A 60 -1.95 26.54 17.20
C ASP A 60 -3.34 26.57 16.54
N ASP A 61 -3.75 27.68 15.93
CA ASP A 61 -5.04 27.78 15.25
C ASP A 61 -5.08 26.89 14.02
N THR A 62 -6.23 26.28 13.75
CA THR A 62 -6.42 25.52 12.51
C THR A 62 -6.53 26.45 11.31
N ILE A 63 -5.74 26.18 10.28
CA ILE A 63 -5.83 26.87 8.99
C ILE A 63 -6.42 25.95 7.90
N THR A 64 -7.07 26.55 6.94
CA THR A 64 -7.57 25.86 5.74
C THR A 64 -6.82 26.38 4.51
N ILE A 65 -6.21 25.48 3.76
CA ILE A 65 -5.60 25.72 2.46
C ILE A 65 -6.56 25.22 1.41
N VAL A 66 -7.07 26.10 0.56
CA VAL A 66 -8.05 25.78 -0.48
C VAL A 66 -7.40 25.80 -1.84
N LEU A 67 -7.50 24.69 -2.57
CA LEU A 67 -7.17 24.62 -3.99
C LEU A 67 -8.48 24.69 -4.79
N PRO A 68 -8.74 25.73 -5.58
CA PRO A 68 -9.95 25.85 -6.38
C PRO A 68 -10.16 24.63 -7.27
N LYS A 69 -11.41 24.19 -7.39
CA LYS A 69 -11.76 23.01 -8.18
C LYS A 69 -11.34 23.11 -9.63
N GLY A 70 -10.69 22.06 -10.14
CA GLY A 70 -10.30 21.88 -11.53
C GLY A 70 -9.12 20.93 -11.70
N ARG A 71 -8.56 20.87 -12.90
CA ARG A 71 -7.38 20.06 -13.21
C ARG A 71 -6.11 20.89 -12.99
N TYR A 72 -5.11 20.26 -12.34
CA TYR A 72 -3.77 20.81 -12.16
C TYR A 72 -2.73 19.80 -12.64
N ASP A 73 -1.83 20.24 -13.51
CA ASP A 73 -0.77 19.42 -14.08
C ASP A 73 0.56 19.73 -13.38
N PHE A 74 1.25 18.68 -12.92
CA PHE A 74 2.52 18.76 -12.19
C PHE A 74 3.62 18.10 -13.02
N TYR A 75 4.71 18.82 -13.25
CA TYR A 75 5.86 18.35 -14.01
C TYR A 75 7.11 18.30 -13.11
N PRO A 76 8.13 17.50 -13.50
CA PRO A 76 9.40 17.41 -12.77
C PRO A 76 10.12 18.75 -12.65
N GLU A 77 10.01 19.63 -13.67
CA GLU A 77 10.65 20.93 -13.69
C GLU A 77 10.09 21.85 -12.61
N GLY A 78 10.99 22.31 -11.73
CA GLY A 78 10.63 23.22 -10.63
C GLY A 78 9.84 22.56 -9.50
N ALA A 79 9.66 21.23 -9.51
CA ALA A 79 9.15 20.49 -8.37
C ALA A 79 10.12 20.56 -7.18
N ALA A 80 9.60 20.46 -5.96
CA ALA A 80 10.41 20.44 -4.77
C ALA A 80 11.34 19.21 -4.76
N GLN A 81 12.64 19.43 -4.60
CA GLN A 81 13.63 18.35 -4.49
C GLN A 81 13.84 18.00 -3.02
N LYS A 82 13.54 16.77 -2.65
CA LYS A 82 13.58 16.28 -1.28
C LYS A 82 14.37 14.98 -1.16
N GLU A 83 15.18 14.87 -0.12
CA GLU A 83 15.87 13.63 0.21
C GLU A 83 15.02 12.81 1.18
N TYR A 84 14.27 11.82 0.64
CA TYR A 84 13.43 10.93 1.40
C TYR A 84 13.87 9.49 1.24
N PHE A 85 13.99 8.77 2.35
CA PHE A 85 14.17 7.34 2.37
C PHE A 85 12.80 6.70 2.65
N ILE A 86 12.28 6.00 1.65
CA ILE A 86 10.92 5.46 1.67
C ILE A 86 11.01 3.94 1.75
N SER A 87 10.55 3.35 2.85
CA SER A 87 10.54 1.88 2.97
C SER A 87 9.67 1.23 1.88
N ASN A 88 10.00 0.00 1.53
CA ASN A 88 9.30 -0.79 0.51
C ASN A 88 9.29 -0.16 -0.90
N HIS A 89 10.15 0.86 -1.12
CA HIS A 89 10.38 1.54 -2.40
C HIS A 89 11.86 1.61 -2.74
N ASP A 90 12.15 2.07 -3.97
CA ASP A 90 13.52 2.34 -4.42
C ASP A 90 14.05 3.60 -3.72
N GLN A 91 15.36 3.59 -3.44
CA GLN A 91 16.00 4.63 -2.61
C GLN A 91 16.67 5.73 -3.44
N ASP A 92 16.30 5.88 -4.70
CA ASP A 92 16.80 6.96 -5.55
C ASP A 92 16.42 8.33 -4.99
N ASN A 93 17.38 9.22 -4.85
CA ASN A 93 17.21 10.57 -4.35
C ASN A 93 17.92 11.60 -5.25
N PRO A 94 17.49 12.87 -5.30
CA PRO A 94 16.33 13.41 -4.61
C PRO A 94 14.99 12.95 -5.23
N LYS A 95 13.94 12.91 -4.41
CA LYS A 95 12.58 12.76 -4.89
C LYS A 95 12.06 14.12 -5.39
N LEU A 96 11.36 14.13 -6.53
CA LEU A 96 10.69 15.31 -7.08
C LEU A 96 9.24 15.31 -6.59
N VAL A 97 8.90 16.26 -5.72
CA VAL A 97 7.63 16.27 -4.98
C VAL A 97 6.69 17.34 -5.52
N GLY A 98 5.46 16.93 -5.84
CA GLY A 98 4.42 17.86 -6.31
C GLY A 98 3.84 18.73 -5.20
N LEU A 99 3.36 18.10 -4.14
CA LEU A 99 2.75 18.75 -2.97
C LEU A 99 3.53 18.39 -1.70
N PRO A 100 4.58 19.14 -1.31
CA PRO A 100 5.39 18.88 -0.12
C PRO A 100 4.78 19.54 1.13
N PHE A 101 3.99 18.83 1.91
CA PHE A 101 3.56 19.27 3.24
C PHE A 101 4.62 18.85 4.26
N GLU A 102 5.35 19.80 4.81
CA GLU A 102 6.42 19.54 5.78
C GLU A 102 6.30 20.45 7.01
N ASN A 103 6.47 19.86 8.18
CA ASN A 103 6.46 20.58 9.47
C ASN A 103 5.20 21.44 9.68
N MET A 104 4.06 20.94 9.23
CA MET A 104 2.78 21.64 9.34
C MET A 104 1.99 21.13 10.54
N LYS A 105 1.25 22.05 11.18
CA LYS A 105 0.40 21.72 12.33
C LYS A 105 -0.99 22.30 12.15
N ASN A 106 -2.03 21.52 12.48
CA ASN A 106 -3.43 21.95 12.44
C ASN A 106 -3.85 22.50 11.06
N VAL A 107 -3.58 21.73 9.98
CA VAL A 107 -3.84 22.13 8.60
C VAL A 107 -4.94 21.29 7.98
N ILE A 108 -5.90 21.95 7.33
CA ILE A 108 -6.86 21.31 6.44
C ILE A 108 -6.53 21.75 5.01
N PHE A 109 -6.08 20.83 4.16
CA PHE A 109 -5.96 21.05 2.73
C PHE A 109 -7.21 20.51 2.03
N ASP A 110 -8.00 21.39 1.43
CA ASP A 110 -9.22 21.04 0.70
C ASP A 110 -9.06 21.41 -0.79
N ALA A 111 -8.93 20.41 -1.63
CA ALA A 111 -8.79 20.59 -3.06
C ALA A 111 -10.15 20.58 -3.81
N GLN A 112 -11.27 20.60 -3.11
CA GLN A 112 -12.62 20.81 -3.64
C GLN A 112 -13.05 19.86 -4.77
N GLY A 113 -12.47 18.69 -4.87
CA GLY A 113 -12.71 17.71 -5.94
C GLY A 113 -11.85 17.96 -7.19
N SER A 114 -10.64 18.50 -7.00
CA SER A 114 -9.68 18.71 -8.08
C SER A 114 -8.99 17.43 -8.53
N GLU A 115 -8.57 17.42 -9.80
CA GLU A 115 -7.73 16.37 -10.39
C GLU A 115 -6.27 16.84 -10.40
N LEU A 116 -5.39 16.08 -9.75
CA LEU A 116 -3.95 16.31 -9.75
C LEU A 116 -3.30 15.32 -10.70
N ILE A 117 -2.79 15.81 -11.82
CA ILE A 117 -2.22 15.01 -12.91
C ILE A 117 -0.71 15.20 -12.92
N PHE A 118 0.02 14.10 -12.79
CA PHE A 118 1.47 14.08 -12.74
C PHE A 118 2.09 13.61 -14.05
N HIS A 119 3.22 14.21 -14.41
CA HIS A 119 4.01 13.89 -15.59
C HIS A 119 5.40 13.41 -15.19
N GLY A 120 5.99 12.52 -15.99
CA GLY A 120 7.29 11.93 -15.67
C GLY A 120 7.29 11.13 -14.34
N ARG A 121 8.44 11.10 -13.65
CA ARG A 121 8.60 10.41 -12.36
C ARG A 121 8.58 11.40 -11.21
N MET A 122 7.51 11.38 -10.43
CA MET A 122 7.30 12.29 -9.31
C MET A 122 6.71 11.56 -8.11
N LEU A 123 6.96 12.10 -6.92
CA LEU A 123 6.18 11.79 -5.71
C LEU A 123 5.03 12.81 -5.63
N PRO A 124 3.77 12.40 -5.85
CA PRO A 124 2.67 13.35 -5.91
C PRO A 124 2.50 14.16 -4.63
N VAL A 125 2.40 13.49 -3.47
CA VAL A 125 2.14 14.16 -2.19
C VAL A 125 3.06 13.60 -1.10
N SER A 126 3.65 14.47 -0.29
CA SER A 126 4.32 14.08 0.95
C SER A 126 3.80 14.85 2.14
N LEU A 127 3.63 14.16 3.30
CA LEU A 127 3.40 14.75 4.62
C LEU A 127 4.54 14.30 5.53
N ILE A 128 5.33 15.25 6.03
CA ILE A 128 6.53 14.94 6.79
C ILE A 128 6.58 15.79 8.06
N ASN A 129 6.77 15.15 9.23
CA ASN A 129 6.87 15.79 10.54
C ASN A 129 5.68 16.73 10.83
N SER A 130 4.48 16.33 10.46
CA SER A 130 3.29 17.16 10.57
C SER A 130 2.34 16.62 11.64
N GLU A 131 1.48 17.48 12.18
CA GLU A 131 0.58 17.15 13.29
C GLU A 131 -0.83 17.67 13.01
N ASN A 132 -1.86 16.83 13.24
CA ASN A 132 -3.27 17.17 13.07
C ASN A 132 -3.60 17.71 11.66
N CYS A 133 -3.11 17.03 10.63
CA CYS A 133 -3.33 17.42 9.24
C CYS A 133 -4.43 16.61 8.57
N THR A 134 -5.28 17.29 7.83
CA THR A 134 -6.31 16.66 6.99
C THR A 134 -6.09 17.07 5.54
N LEU A 135 -5.90 16.11 4.65
CA LEU A 135 -5.93 16.32 3.20
C LEU A 135 -7.22 15.73 2.64
N LYS A 136 -7.92 16.46 1.78
CA LYS A 136 -9.21 15.99 1.29
C LYS A 136 -9.62 16.50 -0.09
N ASN A 137 -10.56 15.72 -0.68
CA ASN A 137 -11.30 16.06 -1.88
C ASN A 137 -10.41 16.27 -3.11
N PHE A 138 -9.60 15.27 -3.49
CA PHE A 138 -8.86 15.29 -4.75
C PHE A 138 -8.59 13.88 -5.30
N SER A 139 -8.19 13.83 -6.56
CA SER A 139 -7.65 12.62 -7.16
C SER A 139 -6.21 12.82 -7.62
N ILE A 140 -5.46 11.71 -7.61
CA ILE A 140 -4.08 11.61 -8.12
C ILE A 140 -4.09 10.69 -9.33
N ASP A 141 -3.51 11.12 -10.43
CA ASP A 141 -3.28 10.29 -11.60
C ASP A 141 -2.02 10.72 -12.36
N PHE A 142 -1.58 9.89 -13.28
CA PHE A 142 -0.48 10.21 -14.19
C PHE A 142 -0.99 10.27 -15.63
N ASP A 143 -0.55 11.27 -16.38
CA ASP A 143 -0.94 11.45 -17.79
C ASP A 143 -0.49 10.26 -18.65
N ASN A 144 0.72 9.76 -18.39
CA ASN A 144 1.28 8.56 -18.99
C ASN A 144 1.79 7.59 -17.89
N PRO A 145 0.96 6.62 -17.44
CA PRO A 145 1.37 5.63 -16.46
C PRO A 145 2.56 4.78 -16.93
N HIS A 146 3.48 4.46 -16.02
CA HIS A 146 4.68 3.64 -16.30
C HIS A 146 4.37 2.14 -16.55
N ILE A 147 3.13 1.73 -16.38
CA ILE A 147 2.62 0.41 -16.75
C ILE A 147 1.99 0.51 -18.13
N SER A 148 2.52 -0.22 -19.09
CA SER A 148 1.93 -0.31 -20.41
C SER A 148 0.81 -1.35 -20.44
N GLN A 149 -0.18 -1.16 -21.31
CA GLN A 149 -1.31 -2.07 -21.45
C GLN A 149 -1.49 -2.48 -22.90
N VAL A 150 -1.75 -3.77 -23.11
CA VAL A 150 -2.02 -4.33 -24.43
C VAL A 150 -3.25 -5.23 -24.41
N LYS A 151 -3.95 -5.31 -25.54
CA LYS A 151 -5.06 -6.24 -25.77
C LYS A 151 -4.64 -7.33 -26.74
N ILE A 152 -4.81 -8.57 -26.36
CA ILE A 152 -4.48 -9.72 -27.21
C ILE A 152 -5.49 -9.81 -28.35
N LEU A 153 -5.00 -9.85 -29.59
CA LEU A 153 -5.81 -10.01 -30.81
C LEU A 153 -5.75 -11.44 -31.32
N GLU A 154 -4.55 -12.04 -31.33
CA GLU A 154 -4.32 -13.41 -31.80
C GLU A 154 -3.27 -14.09 -30.93
N ASN A 155 -3.40 -15.40 -30.76
CA ASN A 155 -2.42 -16.22 -30.06
C ASN A 155 -2.15 -17.51 -30.85
N ASP A 156 -1.04 -17.56 -31.56
CA ASP A 156 -0.54 -18.77 -32.22
C ASP A 156 0.31 -19.57 -31.21
N THR A 157 -0.34 -20.49 -30.53
CA THR A 157 0.31 -21.34 -29.52
C THR A 157 1.29 -22.37 -30.11
N VAL A 158 1.25 -22.61 -31.43
CA VAL A 158 2.15 -23.54 -32.14
C VAL A 158 3.44 -22.80 -32.47
N ALA A 159 3.34 -21.62 -33.06
CA ALA A 159 4.50 -20.77 -33.36
C ALA A 159 5.08 -20.05 -32.13
N GLY A 160 4.36 -20.01 -31.02
CA GLY A 160 4.75 -19.23 -29.83
C GLY A 160 4.73 -17.73 -30.07
N ALA A 161 3.74 -17.26 -30.84
CA ALA A 161 3.63 -15.87 -31.26
C ALA A 161 2.27 -15.28 -30.85
N ILE A 162 2.31 -14.06 -30.36
CA ILE A 162 1.10 -13.30 -29.97
C ILE A 162 1.07 -11.98 -30.74
N THR A 163 -0.09 -11.69 -31.35
CA THR A 163 -0.42 -10.39 -31.93
C THR A 163 -1.28 -9.62 -30.94
N TYR A 164 -0.94 -8.37 -30.67
CA TYR A 164 -1.61 -7.54 -29.67
C TYR A 164 -1.68 -6.08 -30.10
N GLU A 165 -2.67 -5.37 -29.58
CA GLU A 165 -2.87 -3.94 -29.75
C GLU A 165 -2.40 -3.20 -28.50
N VAL A 166 -1.56 -2.18 -28.69
CA VAL A 166 -1.08 -1.32 -27.62
C VAL A 166 -2.14 -0.26 -27.29
N ALA A 167 -2.45 -0.08 -26.01
CA ALA A 167 -3.44 0.90 -25.55
C ALA A 167 -3.12 2.32 -26.03
N PRO A 168 -4.13 3.15 -26.38
CA PRO A 168 -3.92 4.45 -27.05
C PRO A 168 -3.02 5.44 -26.29
N TRP A 169 -3.04 5.41 -24.96
CA TRP A 169 -2.25 6.31 -24.12
C TRP A 169 -0.80 5.87 -23.91
N VAL A 170 -0.44 4.62 -24.27
CA VAL A 170 0.93 4.11 -24.09
C VAL A 170 1.83 4.65 -25.18
N GLU A 171 2.88 5.33 -24.81
CA GLU A 171 3.97 5.68 -25.71
C GLU A 171 4.97 4.51 -25.75
N TYR A 172 5.45 4.17 -26.96
CA TYR A 172 6.38 3.08 -27.14
C TYR A 172 7.34 3.29 -28.30
N GLU A 173 8.40 2.53 -28.28
CA GLU A 173 9.37 2.42 -29.36
C GLU A 173 9.82 0.96 -29.53
N ILE A 174 10.09 0.55 -30.77
CA ILE A 174 10.70 -0.75 -31.06
C ILE A 174 12.12 -0.50 -31.51
N ARG A 175 13.09 -0.98 -30.72
CA ARG A 175 14.54 -0.94 -31.05
C ARG A 175 15.10 -2.36 -31.01
N ASP A 176 15.80 -2.77 -32.07
CA ASP A 176 16.39 -4.12 -32.19
C ASP A 176 15.41 -5.26 -31.88
N SER A 177 14.16 -5.11 -32.37
CA SER A 177 13.06 -6.03 -32.10
C SER A 177 12.69 -6.15 -30.61
N VAL A 178 12.96 -5.14 -29.78
CA VAL A 178 12.55 -5.05 -28.39
C VAL A 178 11.54 -3.91 -28.21
N PHE A 179 10.44 -4.21 -27.54
CA PHE A 179 9.44 -3.22 -27.15
C PHE A 179 9.93 -2.44 -25.92
N TYR A 180 9.95 -1.13 -26.03
CA TYR A 180 10.19 -0.21 -24.92
C TYR A 180 8.93 0.64 -24.71
N ALA A 181 8.37 0.59 -23.50
CA ALA A 181 7.43 1.61 -23.05
C ALA A 181 8.22 2.83 -22.60
N LYS A 182 7.74 4.02 -22.92
CA LYS A 182 8.45 5.26 -22.63
C LYS A 182 7.51 6.40 -22.28
N GLY A 183 8.04 7.42 -21.63
CA GLY A 183 7.40 8.67 -21.31
C GLY A 183 8.43 9.73 -20.95
N GLU A 184 7.98 10.82 -20.36
CA GLU A 184 8.83 11.92 -19.97
C GLU A 184 9.87 11.51 -18.91
N GLY A 185 11.15 11.44 -19.30
CA GLY A 185 12.25 11.09 -18.42
C GLY A 185 12.33 9.62 -18.01
N TRP A 186 11.60 8.72 -18.65
CA TRP A 186 11.66 7.29 -18.35
C TRP A 186 11.45 6.41 -19.58
N GLU A 187 12.05 5.23 -19.55
CA GLU A 187 11.77 4.12 -20.46
C GLU A 187 12.11 2.79 -19.80
N HIS A 188 11.43 1.73 -20.17
CA HIS A 188 11.78 0.37 -19.79
C HIS A 188 11.22 -0.66 -20.78
N ALA A 189 11.87 -1.81 -20.89
CA ALA A 189 11.33 -2.98 -21.55
C ALA A 189 10.61 -3.86 -20.50
N PRO A 190 9.28 -3.97 -20.51
CA PRO A 190 8.57 -4.75 -19.50
C PRO A 190 8.93 -6.24 -19.63
N ALA A 191 9.15 -6.91 -18.50
CA ALA A 191 9.49 -8.34 -18.45
C ALA A 191 8.35 -9.17 -17.86
N TRP A 192 7.46 -8.53 -17.11
CA TRP A 192 6.38 -9.18 -16.38
C TRP A 192 5.05 -8.47 -16.60
N GLY A 193 3.96 -9.17 -16.33
CA GLY A 193 2.63 -8.60 -16.47
C GLY A 193 1.57 -9.35 -15.68
N ILE A 194 0.41 -8.74 -15.64
CA ILE A 194 -0.83 -9.30 -15.10
C ILE A 194 -1.84 -9.36 -16.22
N ALA A 195 -2.47 -10.53 -16.40
CA ALA A 195 -3.50 -10.74 -17.39
C ALA A 195 -4.89 -10.55 -16.77
N PHE A 196 -5.74 -9.81 -17.46
CA PHE A 196 -7.11 -9.51 -17.05
C PHE A 196 -8.11 -10.00 -18.10
N GLU A 197 -9.26 -10.47 -17.65
CA GLU A 197 -10.42 -10.76 -18.50
C GLU A 197 -10.96 -9.45 -19.09
N GLY A 198 -11.16 -9.40 -20.39
CA GLY A 198 -11.54 -8.18 -21.09
C GLY A 198 -12.88 -7.57 -20.66
N ASP A 199 -13.82 -8.39 -20.19
CA ASP A 199 -15.18 -7.96 -19.87
C ASP A 199 -15.35 -7.59 -18.37
N THR A 200 -14.63 -8.29 -17.49
CA THR A 200 -14.84 -8.20 -16.03
C THR A 200 -13.77 -7.43 -15.30
N LYS A 201 -12.63 -7.16 -15.94
CA LYS A 201 -11.40 -6.64 -15.34
C LYS A 201 -10.85 -7.50 -14.19
N ARG A 202 -11.27 -8.76 -14.08
CA ARG A 202 -10.74 -9.73 -13.14
C ARG A 202 -9.42 -10.30 -13.65
N LEU A 203 -8.55 -10.73 -12.76
CA LEU A 203 -7.37 -11.46 -13.18
C LEU A 203 -7.77 -12.77 -13.89
N VAL A 204 -7.14 -13.06 -15.02
CA VAL A 204 -7.38 -14.32 -15.73
C VAL A 204 -7.07 -15.49 -14.81
N TYR A 205 -8.03 -16.40 -14.72
CA TYR A 205 -7.97 -17.54 -13.82
C TYR A 205 -6.69 -18.38 -13.98
N THR A 206 -6.01 -18.64 -12.86
CA THR A 206 -4.77 -19.44 -12.75
C THR A 206 -3.58 -18.94 -13.59
N THR A 207 -3.47 -17.65 -13.88
CA THR A 207 -2.30 -17.09 -14.59
C THR A 207 -1.19 -16.64 -13.65
N SER A 208 -1.52 -16.08 -12.48
CA SER A 208 -0.55 -15.44 -11.58
C SER A 208 0.26 -14.32 -12.29
N ASP A 209 1.52 -14.08 -11.90
CA ASP A 209 2.43 -13.23 -12.67
C ASP A 209 2.84 -13.95 -13.95
N ILE A 210 2.81 -13.25 -15.07
CA ILE A 210 3.19 -13.81 -16.38
C ILE A 210 4.44 -13.11 -16.92
N ALA A 211 5.29 -13.88 -17.60
CA ALA A 211 6.33 -13.30 -18.44
C ALA A 211 5.68 -12.69 -19.69
N VAL A 212 6.15 -11.52 -20.12
CA VAL A 212 5.67 -10.85 -21.32
C VAL A 212 6.72 -10.88 -22.44
N GLY A 213 6.27 -10.97 -23.67
CA GLY A 213 7.12 -11.06 -24.84
C GLY A 213 7.54 -9.70 -25.39
N SER A 214 8.37 -8.97 -24.64
CA SER A 214 8.92 -7.69 -25.10
C SER A 214 10.04 -7.82 -26.15
N LYS A 215 10.50 -9.05 -26.46
CA LYS A 215 11.53 -9.35 -27.46
C LYS A 215 10.95 -10.07 -28.68
N GLY A 216 11.62 -9.92 -29.84
CA GLY A 216 11.13 -10.48 -31.10
C GLY A 216 9.87 -9.78 -31.58
N VAL A 217 9.77 -8.48 -31.33
CA VAL A 217 8.60 -7.64 -31.62
C VAL A 217 8.77 -6.94 -32.96
N SER A 218 7.72 -6.92 -33.74
CA SER A 218 7.60 -6.14 -34.97
C SER A 218 6.21 -5.48 -35.02
N GLU A 219 6.12 -4.30 -35.62
CA GLU A 219 4.84 -3.64 -35.88
C GLU A 219 4.22 -4.20 -37.15
N VAL A 220 2.97 -4.64 -37.07
CA VAL A 220 2.20 -5.22 -38.19
C VAL A 220 1.33 -4.14 -38.85
N SER A 221 0.76 -3.26 -38.04
CA SER A 221 0.04 -2.06 -38.45
C SER A 221 0.11 -1.05 -37.28
N PRO A 222 -0.28 0.22 -37.47
CA PRO A 222 -0.18 1.22 -36.40
C PRO A 222 -0.76 0.70 -35.08
N ARG A 223 0.06 0.65 -34.02
CA ARG A 223 -0.23 0.16 -32.68
C ARG A 223 -0.54 -1.34 -32.57
N VAL A 224 -0.54 -2.12 -33.65
CA VAL A 224 -0.68 -3.58 -33.63
C VAL A 224 0.69 -4.21 -33.80
N LEU A 225 1.12 -4.90 -32.78
CA LEU A 225 2.44 -5.52 -32.68
C LEU A 225 2.33 -7.04 -32.66
N LYS A 226 3.37 -7.71 -33.15
CA LYS A 226 3.52 -9.15 -33.05
C LYS A 226 4.83 -9.49 -32.35
N SER A 227 4.76 -10.27 -31.27
CA SER A 227 5.93 -10.88 -30.63
C SER A 227 6.02 -12.35 -31.04
N THR A 228 7.19 -12.75 -31.55
CA THR A 228 7.51 -14.15 -31.88
C THR A 228 8.15 -14.90 -30.71
N LYS A 229 8.22 -14.28 -29.54
CA LYS A 229 8.80 -14.82 -28.29
C LYS A 229 7.85 -14.68 -27.10
N TRP A 230 6.55 -14.76 -27.37
CA TRP A 230 5.54 -14.73 -26.32
C TRP A 230 4.63 -15.96 -26.43
N ASN A 231 4.83 -16.89 -25.51
CA ASN A 231 4.07 -18.15 -25.50
C ASN A 231 3.35 -18.30 -24.14
N ASN A 232 2.05 -18.03 -24.14
CA ASN A 232 1.19 -18.28 -22.99
C ASN A 232 -0.21 -18.68 -23.48
N LYS A 233 -0.56 -19.96 -23.35
CA LYS A 233 -1.82 -20.54 -23.85
C LYS A 233 -3.09 -19.93 -23.23
N LYS A 234 -2.97 -19.24 -22.09
CA LYS A 234 -4.10 -18.62 -21.38
C LYS A 234 -4.45 -17.23 -21.89
N LEU A 235 -3.57 -16.62 -22.70
CA LEU A 235 -3.81 -15.31 -23.28
C LEU A 235 -4.66 -15.45 -24.55
N ILE A 236 -5.95 -15.63 -24.38
CA ILE A 236 -6.91 -15.74 -25.51
C ILE A 236 -7.21 -14.35 -26.09
N PRO A 237 -7.68 -14.25 -27.35
CA PRO A 237 -8.16 -12.97 -27.91
C PRO A 237 -9.16 -12.28 -26.99
N GLY A 238 -8.99 -10.97 -26.78
CA GLY A 238 -9.77 -10.16 -25.85
C GLY A 238 -9.13 -10.00 -24.45
N THR A 239 -8.19 -10.88 -24.07
CA THR A 239 -7.42 -10.70 -22.81
C THR A 239 -6.66 -9.38 -22.86
N VAL A 240 -6.66 -8.67 -21.73
CA VAL A 240 -5.87 -7.43 -21.55
C VAL A 240 -4.70 -7.74 -20.63
N VAL A 241 -3.50 -7.31 -21.00
CA VAL A 241 -2.28 -7.51 -20.21
C VAL A 241 -1.71 -6.15 -19.80
N ALA A 242 -1.61 -5.93 -18.50
CA ALA A 242 -0.84 -4.85 -17.94
C ALA A 242 0.63 -5.31 -17.82
N MET A 243 1.52 -4.67 -18.59
CA MET A 243 2.93 -5.03 -18.67
C MET A 243 3.75 -4.05 -17.83
N ARG A 244 4.57 -4.56 -16.91
CA ARG A 244 5.26 -3.76 -15.90
C ARG A 244 6.74 -4.04 -15.76
N GLY A 245 7.48 -3.07 -15.23
CA GLY A 245 8.78 -3.27 -14.59
C GLY A 245 8.64 -3.70 -13.12
N TRP A 246 9.76 -3.72 -12.40
CA TRP A 246 9.79 -4.02 -10.97
C TRP A 246 10.09 -2.80 -10.09
N GLY A 247 10.46 -1.67 -10.68
CA GLY A 247 10.78 -0.45 -9.94
C GLY A 247 9.57 0.09 -9.18
N ARG A 248 9.83 0.60 -7.98
CA ARG A 248 8.85 1.28 -7.11
C ARG A 248 9.46 2.61 -6.65
N PRO A 249 9.66 3.59 -7.54
CA PRO A 249 10.41 4.81 -7.20
C PRO A 249 9.71 5.67 -6.14
N THR A 250 8.38 5.79 -6.20
CA THR A 250 7.60 6.60 -5.26
C THR A 250 6.18 6.07 -5.08
N PRO A 251 5.58 6.22 -3.88
CA PRO A 251 4.14 6.07 -3.70
C PRO A 251 3.37 7.27 -4.26
N GLY A 252 2.03 7.18 -4.33
CA GLY A 252 1.15 8.31 -4.61
C GLY A 252 1.11 9.33 -3.47
N ILE A 253 1.07 8.84 -2.22
CA ILE A 253 1.16 9.65 -1.00
C ILE A 253 2.19 9.02 -0.07
N PHE A 254 3.11 9.84 0.44
CA PHE A 254 4.10 9.45 1.43
C PHE A 254 3.86 10.19 2.74
N VAL A 255 3.68 9.46 3.84
CA VAL A 255 3.49 10.00 5.19
C VAL A 255 4.61 9.49 6.10
N SER A 256 5.34 10.40 6.77
CA SER A 256 6.45 9.98 7.62
C SER A 256 6.63 10.91 8.81
N TYR A 257 6.74 10.32 10.01
CA TYR A 257 6.85 11.03 11.30
C TYR A 257 5.66 11.97 11.60
N ASP A 258 4.50 11.69 11.05
CA ASP A 258 3.28 12.45 11.27
C ASP A 258 2.48 11.92 12.47
N THR A 259 1.67 12.80 13.05
CA THR A 259 0.74 12.45 14.12
C THR A 259 -0.66 12.97 13.80
N ASN A 260 -1.69 12.11 13.92
CA ASN A 260 -3.10 12.44 13.68
C ASN A 260 -3.36 12.94 12.25
N THR A 261 -2.97 12.16 11.26
CA THR A 261 -3.20 12.45 9.84
C THR A 261 -4.51 11.85 9.35
N THR A 262 -5.34 12.66 8.69
CA THR A 262 -6.57 12.22 8.02
C THR A 262 -6.48 12.43 6.51
N LEU A 263 -6.73 11.38 5.75
CA LEU A 263 -6.90 11.41 4.29
C LEU A 263 -8.37 11.10 3.97
N GLU A 264 -9.12 12.13 3.54
CA GLU A 264 -10.57 12.08 3.40
C GLU A 264 -10.99 12.26 1.94
N ASN A 265 -11.79 11.36 1.39
CA ASN A 265 -12.34 11.45 0.03
C ASN A 265 -11.25 11.73 -1.03
N ILE A 266 -10.21 10.87 -1.03
CA ILE A 266 -9.09 10.93 -1.98
C ILE A 266 -9.12 9.67 -2.86
N GLN A 267 -8.89 9.85 -4.17
CA GLN A 267 -8.78 8.75 -5.12
C GLN A 267 -7.38 8.74 -5.75
N VAL A 268 -6.67 7.62 -5.65
CA VAL A 268 -5.42 7.39 -6.37
C VAL A 268 -5.71 6.46 -7.54
N HIS A 269 -5.69 7.02 -8.76
CA HIS A 269 -5.95 6.25 -9.98
C HIS A 269 -4.71 5.56 -10.50
N TYR A 270 -3.54 6.12 -10.21
CA TYR A 270 -2.25 5.50 -10.53
C TYR A 270 -1.14 6.00 -9.61
N ALA A 271 -0.19 5.11 -9.30
CA ALA A 271 1.12 5.43 -8.73
C ALA A 271 2.18 4.39 -9.17
N GLU A 272 3.44 4.82 -9.37
CA GLU A 272 4.54 3.93 -9.80
C GLU A 272 5.11 3.06 -8.64
N GLY A 273 4.52 3.16 -7.47
CA GLY A 273 4.77 2.34 -6.28
C GLY A 273 3.46 1.94 -5.64
N MET A 274 3.32 2.24 -4.37
CA MET A 274 2.08 2.06 -3.61
C MET A 274 1.17 3.29 -3.75
N GLY A 275 -0.13 3.14 -3.51
CA GLY A 275 -1.05 4.29 -3.50
C GLY A 275 -0.75 5.23 -2.32
N LEU A 276 -0.59 4.65 -1.14
CA LEU A 276 -0.14 5.31 0.10
C LEU A 276 0.93 4.46 0.77
N LEU A 277 2.02 5.09 1.19
CA LEU A 277 2.93 4.53 2.18
C LEU A 277 3.06 5.46 3.37
N ALA A 278 2.80 4.93 4.56
CA ALA A 278 3.05 5.59 5.83
C ALA A 278 4.12 4.83 6.62
N GLN A 279 5.08 5.56 7.19
CA GLN A 279 6.10 4.98 8.05
C GLN A 279 6.33 5.88 9.27
N MET A 280 6.65 5.26 10.41
CA MET A 280 6.96 5.95 11.68
C MET A 280 5.96 7.07 12.03
N SER A 281 4.68 6.83 11.78
CA SER A 281 3.60 7.79 11.99
C SER A 281 2.57 7.25 12.98
N GLU A 282 1.85 8.15 13.63
CA GLU A 282 0.91 7.82 14.69
C GLU A 282 -0.50 8.28 14.34
N ASN A 283 -1.52 7.41 14.50
CA ASN A 283 -2.94 7.70 14.30
C ASN A 283 -3.24 8.21 12.88
N ILE A 284 -3.39 7.28 11.93
CA ILE A 284 -3.73 7.60 10.54
C ILE A 284 -5.15 7.15 10.24
N THR A 285 -5.95 8.05 9.68
CA THR A 285 -7.34 7.79 9.28
C THR A 285 -7.50 7.96 7.77
N LEU A 286 -8.00 6.91 7.14
CA LEU A 286 -8.44 6.88 5.75
C LEU A 286 -9.98 6.83 5.74
N ASP A 287 -10.62 7.96 5.44
CA ASP A 287 -12.07 8.06 5.29
C ASP A 287 -12.42 8.21 3.81
N LYS A 288 -13.02 7.17 3.22
CA LYS A 288 -13.29 7.09 1.77
C LYS A 288 -12.05 7.34 0.91
N PHE A 289 -10.91 6.92 1.40
CA PHE A 289 -9.67 6.87 0.63
C PHE A 289 -9.73 5.66 -0.30
N SER A 290 -9.46 5.86 -1.58
CA SER A 290 -9.57 4.80 -2.58
C SER A 290 -8.35 4.73 -3.46
N VAL A 291 -7.98 3.52 -3.85
CA VAL A 291 -7.07 3.24 -4.96
C VAL A 291 -7.90 2.51 -6.00
N CYS A 292 -8.34 3.21 -7.03
CA CYS A 292 -9.37 2.73 -7.92
C CYS A 292 -9.25 3.29 -9.35
N LEU A 293 -9.87 2.62 -10.29
CA LEU A 293 -10.04 3.11 -11.66
C LEU A 293 -10.93 4.38 -11.68
N ARG A 294 -10.91 5.11 -12.79
CA ARG A 294 -11.78 6.29 -13.01
C ARG A 294 -13.24 5.90 -13.32
N GLY A 295 -13.74 4.87 -12.66
CA GLY A 295 -15.07 4.30 -12.87
C GLY A 295 -15.08 3.17 -13.91
N ASP A 296 -16.28 2.64 -14.20
CA ASP A 296 -16.45 1.44 -15.02
C ASP A 296 -15.95 1.60 -16.46
N ASN A 297 -16.00 2.80 -16.99
CA ASN A 297 -15.56 3.12 -18.36
C ASN A 297 -14.06 3.46 -18.45
N ASP A 298 -13.29 3.40 -17.37
CA ASP A 298 -11.84 3.57 -17.46
C ASP A 298 -11.26 2.49 -18.40
N PRO A 299 -10.51 2.87 -19.45
CA PRO A 299 -9.91 1.90 -20.36
C PRO A 299 -8.76 1.11 -19.72
N ARG A 300 -8.27 1.50 -18.55
CA ARG A 300 -7.23 0.81 -17.79
C ARG A 300 -7.81 -0.34 -16.98
N TYR A 301 -6.96 -1.33 -16.70
CA TYR A 301 -7.26 -2.52 -15.90
C TYR A 301 -6.42 -2.59 -14.63
N PHE A 302 -5.60 -1.59 -14.39
CA PHE A 302 -4.66 -1.51 -13.27
C PHE A 302 -4.71 -0.13 -12.61
N THR A 303 -4.25 -0.07 -11.37
CA THR A 303 -4.03 1.16 -10.60
C THR A 303 -2.57 1.27 -10.18
N THR A 304 -2.16 0.79 -9.01
CA THR A 304 -0.81 0.93 -8.49
C THR A 304 0.11 -0.23 -8.89
N GLN A 305 1.41 0.06 -8.96
CA GLN A 305 2.46 -0.93 -9.23
C GLN A 305 2.60 -1.96 -8.08
N ALA A 306 2.23 -1.58 -6.87
CA ALA A 306 2.28 -2.38 -5.66
C ALA A 306 0.99 -2.19 -4.84
N ASP A 307 1.07 -2.17 -3.50
CA ASP A 307 -0.08 -2.11 -2.60
C ASP A 307 -0.92 -0.84 -2.81
N ALA A 308 -2.20 -0.91 -2.47
CA ALA A 308 -3.01 0.29 -2.37
C ALA A 308 -2.57 1.14 -1.17
N THR A 309 -2.45 0.53 0.00
CA THR A 309 -2.01 1.21 1.24
C THR A 309 -1.05 0.35 2.05
N HIS A 310 -0.01 0.97 2.59
CA HIS A 310 1.04 0.28 3.30
C HIS A 310 1.50 1.07 4.53
N PHE A 311 1.56 0.42 5.69
CA PHE A 311 1.91 1.01 6.98
C PHE A 311 3.07 0.25 7.60
N SER A 312 4.26 0.84 7.57
CA SER A 312 5.50 0.25 8.06
C SER A 312 5.99 0.95 9.33
N GLY A 313 6.01 0.25 10.47
CA GLY A 313 6.45 0.83 11.73
C GLY A 313 5.62 2.04 12.17
N CYS A 314 4.31 1.99 12.02
CA CYS A 314 3.37 2.98 12.55
C CYS A 314 2.93 2.60 13.96
N LYS A 315 2.33 3.55 14.72
CA LYS A 315 1.77 3.31 16.04
C LYS A 315 0.41 3.99 16.24
N GLY A 316 -0.17 3.84 17.45
CA GLY A 316 -1.50 4.33 17.74
C GLY A 316 -2.55 3.51 16.99
N LYS A 317 -3.38 4.13 16.15
CA LYS A 317 -4.46 3.47 15.43
C LYS A 317 -4.44 3.79 13.94
N ILE A 318 -4.53 2.74 13.11
CA ILE A 318 -4.79 2.84 11.68
C ILE A 318 -6.26 2.56 11.43
N VAL A 319 -6.96 3.51 10.81
CA VAL A 319 -8.37 3.41 10.45
C VAL A 319 -8.52 3.51 8.95
N SER A 320 -9.22 2.56 8.30
CA SER A 320 -9.58 2.63 6.89
C SER A 320 -11.05 2.28 6.75
N VAL A 321 -11.87 3.23 6.32
CA VAL A 321 -13.33 3.10 6.24
C VAL A 321 -13.87 3.61 4.92
N GLY A 322 -14.72 2.80 4.26
CA GLY A 322 -15.50 3.22 3.10
C GLY A 322 -14.69 3.42 1.81
N GLY A 323 -13.51 2.82 1.71
CA GLY A 323 -12.63 2.87 0.54
C GLY A 323 -12.96 1.83 -0.52
N LEU A 324 -12.58 2.13 -1.78
CA LEU A 324 -12.54 1.17 -2.89
C LEU A 324 -11.08 0.89 -3.26
N TYR A 325 -10.69 -0.37 -3.21
CA TYR A 325 -9.35 -0.85 -3.56
C TYR A 325 -9.45 -1.86 -4.70
N GLU A 326 -9.07 -1.45 -5.91
CA GLU A 326 -9.21 -2.30 -7.10
C GLU A 326 -8.04 -2.16 -8.08
N GLY A 327 -7.73 -3.23 -8.78
CA GLY A 327 -6.75 -3.23 -9.87
C GLY A 327 -5.30 -2.97 -9.46
N MET A 328 -4.98 -2.91 -8.16
CA MET A 328 -3.61 -2.81 -7.69
C MET A 328 -2.85 -4.12 -7.92
N MET A 329 -1.54 -3.99 -8.09
CA MET A 329 -0.68 -5.14 -8.40
C MET A 329 -0.02 -5.74 -7.15
N ASP A 330 -0.59 -5.49 -5.97
CA ASP A 330 -0.34 -6.18 -4.70
C ASP A 330 -1.52 -5.96 -3.72
N ASP A 331 -1.29 -5.86 -2.43
CA ASP A 331 -2.30 -5.86 -1.36
C ASP A 331 -3.16 -4.59 -1.33
N ALA A 332 -4.40 -4.67 -0.83
CA ALA A 332 -5.19 -3.47 -0.57
C ALA A 332 -4.69 -2.72 0.66
N ILE A 333 -4.28 -3.46 1.68
CA ILE A 333 -3.66 -2.91 2.89
C ILE A 333 -2.62 -3.89 3.42
N ASN A 334 -1.45 -3.37 3.79
CA ASN A 334 -0.43 -4.09 4.53
C ASN A 334 -0.03 -3.27 5.78
N VAL A 335 -0.07 -3.89 6.96
CA VAL A 335 0.27 -3.25 8.24
C VAL A 335 1.26 -4.12 8.99
N HIS A 336 2.47 -3.60 9.22
CA HIS A 336 3.51 -4.33 9.94
C HIS A 336 4.53 -3.38 10.61
N GLY A 337 5.28 -3.91 11.58
CA GLY A 337 6.56 -3.36 12.01
C GLY A 337 7.71 -4.03 11.25
N THR A 338 8.96 -3.81 11.69
CA THR A 338 10.13 -4.41 11.03
C THR A 338 11.06 -5.03 12.05
N TYR A 339 11.45 -6.30 11.84
CA TYR A 339 12.51 -6.94 12.59
C TYR A 339 13.88 -6.40 12.17
N LEU A 340 14.76 -6.11 13.14
CA LEU A 340 16.19 -6.13 12.86
C LEU A 340 16.75 -7.51 13.20
N LYS A 341 17.60 -8.04 12.32
CA LYS A 341 18.37 -9.25 12.59
C LYS A 341 19.56 -8.90 13.48
N ILE A 342 19.76 -9.69 14.53
CA ILE A 342 20.91 -9.52 15.43
C ILE A 342 22.17 -10.04 14.75
N GLN A 343 23.09 -9.15 14.45
CA GLN A 343 24.36 -9.43 13.77
C GLN A 343 25.50 -9.65 14.76
N LYS A 344 25.46 -8.96 15.92
CA LYS A 344 26.53 -9.04 16.91
C LYS A 344 26.01 -8.71 18.29
N ARG A 345 26.48 -9.45 19.29
CA ARG A 345 26.39 -9.09 20.71
C ARG A 345 27.69 -8.39 21.12
N VAL A 346 27.61 -7.12 21.50
CA VAL A 346 28.77 -6.29 21.89
C VAL A 346 29.14 -6.57 23.34
N ASP A 347 28.13 -6.54 24.22
CA ASP A 347 28.22 -6.83 25.65
C ASP A 347 26.87 -7.34 26.20
N ASP A 348 26.69 -7.34 27.52
CA ASP A 348 25.47 -7.86 28.14
C ASP A 348 24.22 -7.01 27.90
N LYS A 349 24.37 -5.77 27.44
CA LYS A 349 23.27 -4.83 27.21
C LYS A 349 23.26 -4.24 25.78
N THR A 350 24.22 -4.59 24.93
CA THR A 350 24.43 -3.94 23.66
C THR A 350 24.44 -4.96 22.51
N LEU A 351 23.62 -4.72 21.50
CA LEU A 351 23.55 -5.49 20.26
C LEU A 351 23.77 -4.59 19.04
N VAL A 352 24.18 -5.21 17.95
CA VAL A 352 24.13 -4.65 16.60
C VAL A 352 23.02 -5.36 15.83
N GLY A 353 22.02 -4.60 15.39
CA GLY A 353 20.91 -5.06 14.57
C GLY A 353 20.96 -4.49 13.16
N GLU A 354 20.43 -5.22 12.18
CA GLU A 354 20.45 -4.85 10.77
C GLU A 354 19.11 -5.10 10.08
N TYR A 355 18.65 -4.14 9.27
CA TYR A 355 17.60 -4.34 8.29
C TYR A 355 18.08 -5.30 7.19
N MET A 356 17.40 -6.40 6.99
CA MET A 356 17.85 -7.46 6.09
C MET A 356 17.25 -7.40 4.70
N HIS A 357 16.00 -7.03 4.57
CA HIS A 357 15.38 -6.91 3.25
C HIS A 357 15.84 -5.60 2.57
N PRO A 358 16.19 -5.63 1.27
CA PRO A 358 16.73 -4.44 0.58
C PRO A 358 15.76 -3.26 0.49
N GLN A 359 14.48 -3.48 0.72
CA GLN A 359 13.45 -2.44 0.73
C GLN A 359 12.88 -2.15 2.13
N SER A 360 13.31 -2.84 3.21
CA SER A 360 12.72 -2.68 4.55
C SER A 360 13.27 -1.50 5.35
N TYR A 361 14.26 -0.79 4.86
CA TYR A 361 14.89 0.35 5.55
C TYR A 361 14.40 1.69 4.98
N GLY A 362 14.74 2.78 5.66
CA GLY A 362 14.38 4.14 5.25
C GLY A 362 14.00 5.04 6.43
N PHE A 363 13.98 4.49 7.65
CA PHE A 363 13.57 5.20 8.85
C PHE A 363 14.36 4.76 10.08
N GLU A 364 14.29 5.54 11.14
CA GLU A 364 14.83 5.18 12.46
C GLU A 364 14.04 3.99 13.01
N TRP A 365 14.73 2.90 13.32
CA TRP A 365 14.06 1.70 13.81
C TRP A 365 13.41 1.88 15.19
N GLY A 366 13.89 2.80 16.01
CA GLY A 366 13.36 3.02 17.34
C GLY A 366 14.05 4.16 18.07
N PHE A 367 13.53 4.47 19.26
CA PHE A 367 13.98 5.58 20.10
C PHE A 367 14.23 5.12 21.53
N PRO A 368 15.05 5.86 22.33
CA PRO A 368 15.16 5.62 23.75
C PRO A 368 13.79 5.60 24.43
N GLY A 369 13.57 4.59 25.28
CA GLY A 369 12.30 4.34 25.96
C GLY A 369 11.40 3.30 25.26
N ASN A 370 11.63 2.98 23.98
CA ASN A 370 10.82 1.98 23.28
C ASN A 370 10.96 0.60 23.90
N ALA A 371 9.84 -0.08 24.11
CA ALA A 371 9.79 -1.47 24.48
C ALA A 371 10.11 -2.35 23.29
N VAL A 372 10.90 -3.39 23.53
CA VAL A 372 11.32 -4.36 22.51
C VAL A 372 11.21 -5.77 23.02
N GLN A 373 11.11 -6.74 22.10
CA GLN A 373 11.24 -8.16 22.39
C GLN A 373 12.17 -8.85 21.40
N PHE A 374 12.73 -9.98 21.83
CA PHE A 374 13.63 -10.78 21.02
C PHE A 374 12.91 -12.04 20.55
N ILE A 375 13.26 -12.49 19.36
CA ILE A 375 12.63 -13.65 18.74
C ILE A 375 13.69 -14.58 18.11
N ASP A 376 13.49 -15.89 18.24
CA ASP A 376 14.21 -16.87 17.42
C ASP A 376 13.54 -16.97 16.05
N SER A 377 14.25 -16.63 14.98
CA SER A 377 13.68 -16.59 13.63
C SER A 377 13.33 -17.98 13.07
N LYS A 378 13.84 -19.07 13.65
CA LYS A 378 13.57 -20.42 13.18
C LYS A 378 12.26 -20.98 13.73
N THR A 379 12.00 -20.74 15.01
CA THR A 379 10.79 -21.18 15.69
C THR A 379 9.76 -20.07 15.87
N MET A 380 10.14 -18.82 15.61
CA MET A 380 9.33 -17.61 15.88
C MET A 380 8.87 -17.54 17.35
N GLU A 381 9.69 -18.01 18.27
CA GLU A 381 9.43 -17.94 19.71
C GLU A 381 10.08 -16.71 20.33
N ILE A 382 9.33 -16.04 21.19
CA ILE A 382 9.84 -14.91 22.00
C ILE A 382 10.82 -15.44 23.02
N ILE A 383 12.00 -14.79 23.14
CA ILE A 383 13.08 -15.14 24.06
C ILE A 383 13.20 -14.09 25.15
N GLY A 384 13.10 -14.55 26.39
CA GLY A 384 13.18 -13.70 27.57
C GLY A 384 11.95 -12.80 27.74
N ASP A 385 12.09 -11.84 28.66
CA ASP A 385 11.08 -10.82 28.90
C ASP A 385 11.31 -9.57 28.03
N PRO A 386 10.29 -8.72 27.79
CA PRO A 386 10.48 -7.45 27.11
C PRO A 386 11.55 -6.58 27.78
N ASN A 387 12.33 -5.91 26.95
CA ASN A 387 13.38 -4.97 27.35
C ASN A 387 13.04 -3.55 26.85
N LYS A 388 13.86 -2.54 27.20
CA LYS A 388 13.71 -1.18 26.72
C LYS A 388 15.00 -0.69 26.09
N VAL A 389 14.86 0.05 25.00
CA VAL A 389 15.98 0.78 24.37
C VAL A 389 16.37 1.95 25.26
N THR A 390 17.66 2.09 25.59
CA THR A 390 18.20 3.27 26.28
C THR A 390 19.01 4.18 25.35
N ALA A 391 19.61 3.60 24.31
CA ALA A 391 20.29 4.34 23.26
C ALA A 391 20.25 3.55 21.96
N ILE A 392 20.21 4.26 20.83
CA ILE A 392 20.32 3.67 19.48
C ILE A 392 21.17 4.60 18.62
N LYS A 393 22.03 4.02 17.79
CA LYS A 393 22.94 4.76 16.93
C LYS A 393 23.12 4.04 15.60
N ALA A 394 22.96 4.78 14.50
CA ALA A 394 23.32 4.28 13.17
C ALA A 394 24.84 4.09 13.05
N LEU A 395 25.27 3.00 12.42
CA LEU A 395 26.70 2.67 12.26
C LEU A 395 27.21 2.84 10.82
N ASP A 396 26.37 2.66 9.82
CA ASP A 396 26.72 2.63 8.40
C ASP A 396 26.43 3.94 7.65
N LYS A 397 25.72 4.87 8.27
CA LYS A 397 25.38 6.20 7.72
C LYS A 397 25.47 7.28 8.79
N PRO A 398 25.71 8.56 8.39
CA PRO A 398 25.71 9.69 9.33
C PRO A 398 24.35 9.98 9.96
N SER A 399 23.27 9.64 9.25
CA SER A 399 21.88 9.82 9.69
C SER A 399 21.20 8.46 9.82
N ALA A 400 20.32 8.32 10.80
CA ALA A 400 19.47 7.14 10.95
C ALA A 400 18.52 6.95 9.74
N HIS A 401 18.12 8.04 9.09
CA HIS A 401 17.41 7.99 7.82
C HIS A 401 18.32 7.38 6.74
N GLY A 402 17.91 6.29 6.16
CA GLY A 402 18.67 5.54 5.17
C GLY A 402 19.78 4.62 5.73
N ALA A 403 19.95 4.55 7.06
CA ALA A 403 20.83 3.58 7.71
C ALA A 403 20.20 2.18 7.72
N LYS A 404 21.04 1.16 7.69
CA LYS A 404 20.62 -0.24 7.80
C LYS A 404 21.10 -0.90 9.08
N VAL A 405 22.21 -0.42 9.66
CA VAL A 405 22.89 -1.04 10.78
C VAL A 405 22.87 -0.14 11.99
N PHE A 406 22.40 -0.68 13.11
CA PHE A 406 22.23 0.07 14.35
C PHE A 406 22.90 -0.64 15.53
N GLU A 407 23.63 0.11 16.34
CA GLU A 407 24.02 -0.30 17.69
C GLU A 407 22.89 0.12 18.65
N ILE A 408 22.40 -0.84 19.42
CA ILE A 408 21.25 -0.66 20.32
C ILE A 408 21.66 -1.06 21.72
N VAL A 409 21.47 -0.14 22.69
CA VAL A 409 21.72 -0.37 24.10
C VAL A 409 20.40 -0.55 24.84
N PHE A 410 20.32 -1.57 25.71
CA PHE A 410 19.11 -1.92 26.44
C PHE A 410 19.23 -1.64 27.95
N GLU A 411 18.09 -1.45 28.61
CA GLU A 411 17.99 -1.18 30.06
C GLU A 411 18.45 -2.38 30.88
N LYS A 412 17.96 -3.59 30.55
CA LYS A 412 18.25 -4.83 31.24
C LYS A 412 19.30 -5.66 30.47
N PRO A 413 20.02 -6.56 31.14
CA PRO A 413 20.83 -7.54 30.46
C PRO A 413 20.01 -8.36 29.46
N ILE A 414 20.60 -8.63 28.32
CA ILE A 414 20.04 -9.41 27.24
C ILE A 414 20.14 -10.90 27.61
N ASP A 415 19.10 -11.67 27.30
CA ASP A 415 19.10 -13.12 27.56
C ASP A 415 20.39 -13.76 27.01
N PRO A 416 21.08 -14.60 27.80
CA PRO A 416 22.31 -15.28 27.37
C PRO A 416 22.16 -16.18 26.15
N ALA A 417 20.94 -16.65 25.85
CA ALA A 417 20.66 -17.46 24.66
C ALA A 417 20.86 -16.66 23.36
N ILE A 418 20.68 -15.33 23.42
CA ILE A 418 20.81 -14.44 22.25
C ILE A 418 22.28 -14.18 21.95
N SER A 419 22.75 -14.69 20.83
CA SER A 419 24.13 -14.59 20.39
C SER A 419 24.23 -14.32 18.88
N GLU A 420 25.39 -13.86 18.42
CA GLU A 420 25.72 -13.68 16.99
C GLU A 420 25.68 -14.98 16.17
N LYS A 421 25.78 -16.13 16.82
CA LYS A 421 25.72 -17.44 16.15
C LYS A 421 24.31 -17.90 15.87
N GLY A 422 23.32 -17.24 16.46
CA GLY A 422 21.93 -17.60 16.33
C GLY A 422 21.25 -16.89 15.15
N THR A 423 19.99 -17.21 15.01
CA THR A 423 19.08 -16.65 14.02
C THR A 423 18.03 -15.80 14.77
N PHE A 424 18.50 -14.75 15.45
CA PHE A 424 17.67 -13.95 16.31
C PHE A 424 17.28 -12.62 15.65
N GLY A 425 16.06 -12.17 15.93
CA GLY A 425 15.56 -10.86 15.58
C GLY A 425 15.19 -10.06 16.83
N VAL A 426 15.09 -8.75 16.66
CA VAL A 426 14.52 -7.84 17.65
C VAL A 426 13.36 -7.05 17.03
N GLU A 427 12.25 -6.99 17.74
CA GLU A 427 11.01 -6.30 17.37
C GLU A 427 10.78 -5.12 18.28
N ASN A 428 10.35 -4.00 17.69
CA ASN A 428 9.93 -2.81 18.42
C ASN A 428 8.42 -2.89 18.69
N LEU A 429 8.02 -2.95 19.96
CA LEU A 429 6.63 -3.11 20.38
C LEU A 429 5.83 -1.80 20.42
N GLU A 430 6.50 -0.65 20.41
CA GLU A 430 5.84 0.66 20.41
C GLU A 430 5.33 1.00 19.00
N TRP A 431 6.12 0.68 17.97
CA TRP A 431 5.78 0.99 16.57
C TRP A 431 4.98 -0.14 15.92
N THR A 432 3.87 -0.47 16.56
CA THR A 432 2.86 -1.45 16.12
C THR A 432 1.47 -0.90 16.43
N PRO A 433 0.59 -0.69 15.43
CA PRO A 433 -0.68 -0.01 15.61
C PRO A 433 -1.83 -0.98 15.95
N GLU A 434 -2.91 -0.44 16.52
CA GLU A 434 -4.24 -1.01 16.38
C GLU A 434 -4.75 -0.80 14.94
N VAL A 435 -5.59 -1.72 14.44
CA VAL A 435 -6.15 -1.63 13.09
C VAL A 435 -7.68 -1.72 13.14
N TYR A 436 -8.34 -0.80 12.47
CA TYR A 436 -9.76 -0.85 12.17
C TYR A 436 -9.97 -0.71 10.66
N PHE A 437 -10.32 -1.81 10.00
CA PHE A 437 -10.52 -1.91 8.55
C PHE A 437 -11.97 -2.31 8.27
N ALA A 438 -12.80 -1.35 7.84
CA ALA A 438 -14.24 -1.55 7.78
C ALA A 438 -14.93 -0.90 6.56
N ASP A 439 -16.05 -1.47 6.15
CA ASP A 439 -16.93 -0.95 5.08
C ASP A 439 -16.19 -0.70 3.75
N ASN A 440 -15.08 -1.41 3.48
CA ASN A 440 -14.28 -1.27 2.26
C ASN A 440 -14.67 -2.32 1.21
N VAL A 441 -14.44 -2.00 -0.05
CA VAL A 441 -14.54 -2.94 -1.17
C VAL A 441 -13.14 -3.20 -1.74
N ILE A 442 -12.73 -4.46 -1.77
CA ILE A 442 -11.46 -4.94 -2.31
C ILE A 442 -11.76 -5.86 -3.48
N ARG A 443 -11.29 -5.52 -4.68
CA ARG A 443 -11.60 -6.32 -5.86
C ARG A 443 -10.53 -6.31 -6.95
N ASN A 444 -10.50 -7.39 -7.72
CA ASN A 444 -9.71 -7.48 -8.95
C ASN A 444 -8.22 -7.13 -8.77
N ASN A 445 -7.66 -7.48 -7.62
CA ASN A 445 -6.26 -7.19 -7.31
C ASN A 445 -5.38 -8.43 -7.44
N ARG A 446 -4.11 -8.19 -7.64
CA ARG A 446 -3.08 -9.23 -7.56
C ARG A 446 -2.79 -9.54 -6.09
N ALA A 447 -2.52 -10.83 -5.85
CA ALA A 447 -2.11 -11.45 -4.61
C ALA A 447 -3.16 -11.34 -3.48
N ARG A 448 -2.88 -10.63 -2.41
CA ARG A 448 -3.70 -10.68 -1.20
C ARG A 448 -4.68 -9.51 -1.15
N GLY A 449 -5.80 -9.71 -0.45
CA GLY A 449 -6.71 -8.62 -0.15
C GLY A 449 -6.14 -7.72 0.96
N SER A 450 -5.82 -8.29 2.11
CA SER A 450 -5.32 -7.55 3.27
C SER A 450 -4.27 -8.35 4.02
N LEU A 451 -3.25 -7.68 4.55
CA LEU A 451 -2.20 -8.28 5.35
C LEU A 451 -2.06 -7.51 6.66
N PHE A 452 -2.14 -8.24 7.78
CA PHE A 452 -1.99 -7.67 9.11
C PHE A 452 -0.96 -8.44 9.92
N SER A 453 0.04 -7.74 10.45
CA SER A 453 1.13 -8.28 11.25
C SER A 453 1.41 -7.35 12.42
N THR A 454 0.46 -7.26 13.36
CA THR A 454 0.55 -6.42 14.56
C THR A 454 0.07 -7.17 15.80
N PRO A 455 0.73 -7.01 16.96
CA PRO A 455 0.29 -7.62 18.22
C PRO A 455 -0.87 -6.87 18.89
N LYS A 456 -1.30 -5.76 18.32
CA LYS A 456 -2.40 -4.94 18.84
C LYS A 456 -3.74 -5.40 18.26
N LYS A 457 -4.83 -4.85 18.82
CA LYS A 457 -6.18 -5.18 18.38
C LYS A 457 -6.39 -4.87 16.90
N THR A 458 -6.86 -5.88 16.16
CA THR A 458 -7.21 -5.77 14.73
C THR A 458 -8.66 -6.14 14.52
N ILE A 459 -9.46 -5.23 13.96
CA ILE A 459 -10.85 -5.47 13.60
C ILE A 459 -11.01 -5.31 12.09
N VAL A 460 -11.50 -6.35 11.43
CA VAL A 460 -11.80 -6.39 9.99
C VAL A 460 -13.28 -6.70 9.85
N GLU A 461 -14.10 -5.68 9.53
CA GLU A 461 -15.54 -5.89 9.52
C GLU A 461 -16.26 -5.21 8.34
N LYS A 462 -17.38 -5.83 7.91
CA LYS A 462 -18.28 -5.30 6.87
C LYS A 462 -17.60 -4.99 5.53
N ASN A 463 -16.46 -5.62 5.25
CA ASN A 463 -15.78 -5.45 3.97
C ASN A 463 -16.30 -6.47 2.95
N VAL A 464 -16.17 -6.12 1.67
CA VAL A 464 -16.43 -7.01 0.54
C VAL A 464 -15.10 -7.30 -0.14
N PHE A 465 -14.68 -8.57 -0.13
CA PHE A 465 -13.55 -9.08 -0.89
C PHE A 465 -14.07 -9.82 -2.11
N ASP A 466 -13.96 -9.20 -3.28
CA ASP A 466 -14.53 -9.71 -4.53
C ASP A 466 -13.42 -10.05 -5.54
N HIS A 467 -13.21 -11.35 -5.78
CA HIS A 467 -12.18 -11.84 -6.70
C HIS A 467 -10.76 -11.31 -6.38
N THR A 468 -10.42 -11.22 -5.07
CA THR A 468 -9.01 -11.14 -4.68
C THR A 468 -8.31 -12.38 -5.20
N SER A 469 -7.27 -12.22 -6.02
CA SER A 469 -6.73 -13.33 -6.79
C SER A 469 -5.99 -14.37 -5.94
N GLY A 470 -5.42 -13.98 -4.81
CA GLY A 470 -4.89 -14.88 -3.79
C GLY A 470 -5.77 -14.94 -2.54
N THR A 471 -5.16 -15.03 -1.35
CA THR A 471 -5.89 -15.02 -0.08
C THR A 471 -6.54 -13.65 0.17
N ALA A 472 -7.77 -13.64 0.72
CA ALA A 472 -8.45 -12.38 1.01
C ALA A 472 -7.86 -11.69 2.25
N ILE A 473 -7.57 -12.45 3.29
CA ILE A 473 -6.94 -11.93 4.52
C ILE A 473 -5.76 -12.82 4.90
N LEU A 474 -4.59 -12.20 5.08
CA LEU A 474 -3.39 -12.84 5.59
C LEU A 474 -3.02 -12.25 6.95
N LEU A 475 -2.87 -13.12 7.95
CA LEU A 475 -2.19 -12.82 9.21
C LEU A 475 -0.82 -13.47 9.13
N CYS A 476 0.24 -12.66 9.14
CA CYS A 476 1.61 -13.12 8.89
C CYS A 476 2.54 -12.76 10.05
N GLY A 477 3.79 -12.89 9.87
CA GLY A 477 4.95 -12.56 10.69
C GLY A 477 6.14 -13.30 10.12
N ASP A 478 7.19 -12.59 9.76
CA ASP A 478 8.34 -13.15 9.05
C ASP A 478 9.65 -12.52 9.52
N CYS A 479 10.50 -13.32 10.16
CA CYS A 479 11.86 -12.92 10.55
C CYS A 479 12.93 -13.62 9.69
N ASN A 480 12.61 -14.02 8.45
CA ASN A 480 13.49 -14.80 7.57
C ASN A 480 13.62 -14.23 6.14
N GLY A 481 12.55 -13.68 5.57
CA GLY A 481 12.51 -13.16 4.20
C GLY A 481 12.25 -11.67 4.14
N TRP A 482 11.01 -11.25 4.43
CA TRP A 482 10.62 -9.84 4.42
C TRP A 482 10.98 -9.10 5.70
N PHE A 483 11.15 -9.79 6.82
CA PHE A 483 11.42 -9.23 8.15
C PHE A 483 10.30 -8.30 8.64
N GLU A 484 9.07 -8.64 8.31
CA GLU A 484 7.87 -7.95 8.75
C GLU A 484 7.36 -8.53 10.07
N THR A 485 7.16 -7.68 11.09
CA THR A 485 6.64 -8.07 12.40
C THR A 485 5.12 -8.01 12.34
N GLY A 486 4.36 -8.56 13.23
CA GLY A 486 4.57 -9.29 14.45
C GLY A 486 3.47 -10.31 14.65
N ALA A 487 3.48 -10.92 15.80
CA ALA A 487 2.43 -11.87 16.17
C ALA A 487 1.07 -11.18 16.36
N CYS A 488 0.00 -11.77 15.82
CA CYS A 488 -1.37 -11.25 16.01
C CYS A 488 -1.96 -11.86 17.28
N HIS A 489 -2.47 -11.03 18.21
CA HIS A 489 -2.92 -11.49 19.53
C HIS A 489 -4.37 -11.12 19.89
N ASP A 490 -5.05 -10.33 19.13
CA ASP A 490 -6.46 -9.96 19.35
C ASP A 490 -7.06 -9.54 18.00
N VAL A 491 -7.62 -10.52 17.27
CA VAL A 491 -8.11 -10.30 15.92
C VAL A 491 -9.58 -10.69 15.81
N GLU A 492 -10.40 -9.78 15.32
CA GLU A 492 -11.81 -10.00 15.00
C GLU A 492 -12.05 -9.81 13.51
N ILE A 493 -12.44 -10.88 12.80
CA ILE A 493 -12.83 -10.85 11.38
C ILE A 493 -14.33 -11.17 11.34
N ARG A 494 -15.17 -10.13 11.09
CA ARG A 494 -16.62 -10.32 11.24
C ARG A 494 -17.47 -9.55 10.24
N ASN A 495 -18.63 -10.11 9.92
CA ASN A 495 -19.61 -9.47 9.02
C ASN A 495 -19.05 -9.12 7.64
N ASN A 496 -17.98 -9.80 7.17
CA ASN A 496 -17.41 -9.59 5.84
C ASN A 496 -18.05 -10.52 4.82
N LYS A 497 -17.98 -10.12 3.56
CA LYS A 497 -18.36 -10.96 2.43
C LYS A 497 -17.13 -11.28 1.57
N PHE A 498 -16.87 -12.58 1.35
CA PHE A 498 -15.80 -13.10 0.50
C PHE A 498 -16.40 -13.73 -0.74
N ILE A 499 -16.06 -13.24 -1.93
CA ILE A 499 -16.61 -13.70 -3.21
C ILE A 499 -15.47 -14.21 -4.09
N ASN A 500 -15.42 -15.51 -4.31
CA ASN A 500 -14.51 -16.17 -5.26
C ASN A 500 -13.04 -15.69 -5.19
N SER A 501 -12.49 -15.58 -3.99
CA SER A 501 -11.04 -15.42 -3.81
C SER A 501 -10.30 -16.68 -4.23
N LEU A 502 -8.97 -16.66 -4.28
CA LEU A 502 -8.10 -17.78 -4.66
C LEU A 502 -8.19 -18.18 -6.14
N THR A 503 -8.46 -17.24 -7.04
CA THR A 503 -8.47 -17.52 -8.48
C THR A 503 -7.08 -17.77 -9.07
N ASN A 504 -6.03 -17.44 -8.30
CA ASN A 504 -4.61 -17.61 -8.68
C ASN A 504 -3.78 -18.08 -7.48
N MET A 505 -2.59 -18.60 -7.74
CA MET A 505 -1.63 -19.00 -6.72
C MET A 505 -0.51 -17.95 -6.62
N PHE A 506 -0.40 -17.33 -5.45
CA PHE A 506 0.68 -16.43 -5.07
C PHE A 506 1.33 -16.92 -3.77
N GLN A 507 2.34 -16.20 -3.29
CA GLN A 507 2.95 -16.48 -2.01
C GLN A 507 1.91 -16.39 -0.87
N PHE A 508 1.91 -17.35 0.06
CA PHE A 508 1.01 -17.46 1.21
C PHE A 508 -0.48 -17.64 0.88
N THR A 509 -0.81 -18.08 -0.33
CA THR A 509 -2.18 -18.36 -0.75
C THR A 509 -2.58 -19.79 -0.35
N ASN A 510 -2.98 -19.99 0.91
CA ASN A 510 -3.30 -21.32 1.44
C ASN A 510 -4.81 -21.55 1.64
N ALA A 511 -5.57 -20.48 1.82
CA ALA A 511 -7.03 -20.47 1.96
C ALA A 511 -7.57 -19.04 1.74
N VAL A 512 -8.90 -18.85 1.76
CA VAL A 512 -9.54 -17.52 1.68
C VAL A 512 -9.03 -16.64 2.83
N ILE A 513 -8.95 -17.18 4.05
CA ILE A 513 -8.26 -16.58 5.19
C ILE A 513 -7.05 -17.46 5.52
N SER A 514 -5.86 -16.88 5.47
CA SER A 514 -4.61 -17.56 5.78
C SER A 514 -3.96 -16.95 7.01
N ILE A 515 -3.73 -17.76 8.04
CA ILE A 515 -2.93 -17.42 9.22
C ILE A 515 -1.60 -18.16 9.04
N TYR A 516 -0.61 -17.47 8.47
CA TYR A 516 0.63 -18.08 8.01
C TYR A 516 1.86 -17.29 8.48
N PRO A 517 2.34 -17.51 9.70
CA PRO A 517 3.67 -17.06 10.11
C PRO A 517 4.76 -17.90 9.42
N GLU A 518 5.85 -17.25 9.01
CA GLU A 518 7.00 -17.94 8.43
C GLU A 518 7.86 -18.59 9.52
N ILE A 519 7.63 -19.86 9.78
CA ILE A 519 8.29 -20.65 10.82
C ILE A 519 9.03 -21.83 10.18
N PRO A 520 10.33 -21.70 9.89
CA PRO A 520 11.11 -22.76 9.26
C PRO A 520 11.12 -24.09 10.05
N ASP A 521 11.32 -24.01 11.36
CA ASP A 521 11.45 -25.18 12.25
C ASP A 521 10.19 -25.36 13.11
N LEU A 522 9.01 -25.39 12.48
CA LEU A 522 7.71 -25.47 13.15
C LEU A 522 7.60 -26.65 14.13
N LYS A 523 8.19 -27.81 13.79
CA LYS A 523 8.18 -29.01 14.66
C LYS A 523 8.94 -28.83 15.97
N ASP A 524 9.89 -27.88 16.01
CA ASP A 524 10.72 -27.61 17.19
C ASP A 524 10.14 -26.46 18.04
N GLN A 525 9.10 -25.79 17.55
CA GLN A 525 8.40 -24.72 18.24
C GLN A 525 7.65 -25.28 19.47
N LYS A 526 7.80 -24.62 20.63
CA LYS A 526 7.15 -24.98 21.90
C LYS A 526 5.97 -24.09 22.24
N LYS A 527 6.06 -22.79 21.93
CA LYS A 527 5.01 -21.78 22.13
C LYS A 527 4.36 -21.45 20.80
N TYR A 528 3.15 -20.92 20.84
CA TYR A 528 2.42 -20.49 19.64
C TYR A 528 2.75 -19.06 19.29
N PHE A 529 2.74 -18.73 18.00
CA PHE A 529 3.07 -17.38 17.52
C PHE A 529 1.86 -16.44 17.57
N HIS A 530 0.72 -16.86 17.04
CA HIS A 530 -0.53 -16.09 17.08
C HIS A 530 -1.46 -16.55 18.20
N SER A 531 -2.40 -15.68 18.62
CA SER A 531 -3.41 -16.05 19.61
C SER A 531 -4.70 -15.24 19.49
N ASN A 532 -5.79 -15.73 20.09
CA ASN A 532 -7.07 -15.04 20.26
C ASN A 532 -7.64 -14.47 18.95
N ILE A 533 -7.90 -15.36 17.98
CA ILE A 533 -8.44 -15.00 16.67
C ILE A 533 -9.90 -15.46 16.57
N VAL A 534 -10.81 -14.52 16.28
CA VAL A 534 -12.24 -14.80 16.12
C VAL A 534 -12.67 -14.44 14.70
N ILE A 535 -13.28 -15.41 14.00
CA ILE A 535 -13.82 -15.30 12.66
C ILE A 535 -15.31 -15.61 12.73
N GLU A 536 -16.18 -14.59 12.64
CA GLU A 536 -17.60 -14.79 12.89
C GLU A 536 -18.53 -13.97 12.00
N ASN A 537 -19.73 -14.50 11.78
CA ASN A 537 -20.81 -13.82 11.04
C ASN A 537 -20.40 -13.40 9.62
N ASN A 538 -19.45 -14.10 8.99
CA ASN A 538 -19.02 -13.80 7.63
C ASN A 538 -19.78 -14.65 6.62
N GLU A 539 -19.90 -14.16 5.39
CA GLU A 539 -20.41 -14.89 4.23
C GLU A 539 -19.27 -15.21 3.27
N PHE A 540 -19.14 -16.51 2.93
CA PHE A 540 -18.18 -17.00 1.94
C PHE A 540 -18.95 -17.55 0.75
N GLU A 541 -18.75 -16.98 -0.42
CA GLU A 541 -19.15 -17.54 -1.72
C GLU A 541 -17.87 -18.02 -2.41
N THR A 542 -17.70 -19.34 -2.57
CA THR A 542 -16.45 -19.91 -3.07
C THR A 542 -16.69 -21.02 -4.09
N PHE A 543 -15.77 -21.13 -5.04
CA PHE A 543 -15.75 -22.21 -6.06
C PHE A 543 -14.82 -23.37 -5.65
N ASP A 544 -13.93 -23.19 -4.67
CA ASP A 544 -12.96 -24.19 -4.23
C ASP A 544 -13.08 -24.46 -2.72
N ALA A 545 -12.40 -25.47 -2.23
CA ALA A 545 -12.54 -25.94 -0.86
C ALA A 545 -11.97 -25.00 0.21
N PRO A 546 -10.75 -24.42 0.10
CA PRO A 546 -10.05 -23.82 1.22
C PRO A 546 -10.72 -22.56 1.77
N ILE A 547 -11.20 -22.60 3.01
CA ILE A 547 -11.79 -21.44 3.71
C ILE A 547 -10.79 -20.84 4.68
N LEU A 548 -10.18 -21.66 5.56
CA LEU A 548 -9.28 -21.23 6.61
C LEU A 548 -8.06 -22.14 6.69
N TYR A 549 -6.89 -21.52 6.58
CA TYR A 549 -5.62 -22.14 6.92
C TYR A 549 -5.05 -21.47 8.16
N ALA A 550 -4.57 -22.23 9.13
CA ALA A 550 -3.97 -21.69 10.34
C ALA A 550 -2.72 -22.45 10.74
N LYS A 551 -1.63 -21.71 11.01
CA LYS A 551 -0.35 -22.25 11.50
C LYS A 551 0.05 -21.52 12.78
N SER A 552 0.37 -22.30 13.84
CA SER A 552 0.88 -21.81 15.13
C SER A 552 -0.05 -20.79 15.80
N VAL A 553 -1.25 -21.26 16.20
CA VAL A 553 -2.28 -20.43 16.84
C VAL A 553 -2.74 -21.03 18.15
N ASP A 554 -2.83 -20.22 19.20
CA ASP A 554 -3.48 -20.55 20.47
C ASP A 554 -4.78 -19.75 20.61
N GLY A 555 -5.93 -20.42 20.51
CA GLY A 555 -7.25 -19.80 20.55
C GLY A 555 -7.71 -19.30 19.17
N LEU A 556 -8.48 -20.14 18.45
CA LEU A 556 -9.04 -19.87 17.14
C LEU A 556 -10.51 -20.25 17.11
N ILE A 557 -11.38 -19.26 16.94
CA ILE A 557 -12.83 -19.47 16.91
C ILE A 557 -13.37 -19.12 15.51
N PHE A 558 -14.04 -20.08 14.87
CA PHE A 558 -14.74 -19.92 13.61
C PHE A 558 -16.22 -20.25 13.80
N ARG A 559 -17.09 -19.21 13.89
CA ARG A 559 -18.50 -19.42 14.28
C ARG A 559 -19.49 -18.52 13.52
N ASN A 560 -20.73 -18.99 13.42
CA ASN A 560 -21.87 -18.26 12.83
C ASN A 560 -21.58 -17.78 11.39
N ASN A 561 -20.69 -18.44 10.65
CA ASN A 561 -20.39 -18.10 9.28
C ASN A 561 -21.28 -18.88 8.32
N THR A 562 -21.54 -18.31 7.14
CA THR A 562 -22.26 -18.98 6.04
C THR A 562 -21.32 -19.24 4.89
N ILE A 563 -21.19 -20.51 4.48
CA ILE A 563 -20.30 -20.95 3.42
C ILE A 563 -21.15 -21.50 2.27
N LYS A 564 -21.20 -20.77 1.17
CA LYS A 564 -21.91 -21.11 -0.06
C LYS A 564 -20.89 -21.55 -1.12
N GLN A 565 -21.18 -22.66 -1.78
CA GLN A 565 -20.33 -23.14 -2.86
C GLN A 565 -20.99 -22.87 -4.22
N ASN A 566 -20.20 -22.37 -5.17
CA ASN A 566 -20.62 -22.15 -6.53
C ASN A 566 -19.71 -22.87 -7.53
N ASN A 567 -20.02 -22.79 -8.83
CA ASN A 567 -19.28 -23.45 -9.91
C ASN A 567 -18.74 -22.43 -10.93
N GLN A 568 -18.43 -21.21 -10.50
CA GLN A 568 -17.95 -20.16 -11.42
C GLN A 568 -16.61 -20.54 -12.05
N TYR A 569 -15.73 -21.18 -11.26
CA TYR A 569 -14.45 -21.71 -11.72
C TYR A 569 -14.29 -23.17 -11.30
N PRO A 570 -13.50 -23.98 -12.05
CA PRO A 570 -13.14 -25.32 -11.60
C PRO A 570 -12.20 -25.25 -10.38
N ALA A 571 -12.37 -26.14 -9.40
CA ALA A 571 -11.49 -26.24 -8.25
C ALA A 571 -10.07 -26.67 -8.67
N PHE A 572 -9.03 -25.93 -8.23
CA PHE A 572 -7.64 -26.21 -8.61
C PHE A 572 -6.64 -26.15 -7.45
N HIS A 573 -7.04 -25.58 -6.32
CA HIS A 573 -6.13 -25.35 -5.20
C HIS A 573 -5.53 -26.66 -4.67
N TRP A 574 -4.27 -26.63 -4.23
CA TRP A 574 -3.58 -27.78 -3.67
C TRP A 574 -4.19 -28.25 -2.33
N ASN A 575 -4.63 -27.33 -1.47
CA ASN A 575 -5.36 -27.64 -0.25
C ASN A 575 -6.81 -28.04 -0.63
N LYS A 576 -7.22 -29.26 -0.24
CA LYS A 576 -8.55 -29.82 -0.55
C LYS A 576 -9.49 -29.82 0.66
N HIS A 577 -9.06 -29.26 1.77
CA HIS A 577 -9.85 -29.18 3.01
C HIS A 577 -10.37 -27.76 3.23
N ARG A 578 -11.57 -27.63 3.78
CA ARG A 578 -12.14 -26.34 4.17
C ARG A 578 -11.31 -25.69 5.29
N PHE A 579 -10.81 -26.50 6.20
CA PHE A 579 -9.98 -26.09 7.34
C PHE A 579 -8.70 -26.91 7.34
N PHE A 580 -7.56 -26.22 7.37
CA PHE A 580 -6.28 -26.89 7.51
C PHE A 580 -5.47 -26.23 8.63
N PHE A 581 -5.22 -27.00 9.71
CA PHE A 581 -4.58 -26.52 10.92
C PHE A 581 -3.23 -27.21 11.12
N GLN A 582 -2.18 -26.42 11.33
CA GLN A 582 -0.85 -26.89 11.69
C GLN A 582 -0.45 -26.26 13.03
N ARG A 583 -0.30 -27.07 14.08
CA ARG A 583 -0.05 -26.60 15.44
C ARG A 583 -1.06 -25.53 15.87
N VAL A 584 -2.31 -25.90 15.97
CA VAL A 584 -3.39 -25.06 16.48
C VAL A 584 -4.02 -25.72 17.68
N ILE A 585 -4.15 -24.98 18.80
CA ILE A 585 -4.83 -25.44 20.00
C ILE A 585 -5.97 -24.50 20.38
N HIS A 586 -6.86 -24.96 21.24
CA HIS A 586 -8.05 -24.25 21.68
C HIS A 586 -8.86 -23.69 20.49
N SER A 587 -9.01 -24.54 19.44
CA SER A 587 -9.78 -24.19 18.25
C SER A 587 -11.22 -24.67 18.34
N GLU A 588 -12.14 -23.88 17.79
CA GLU A 588 -13.57 -24.18 17.77
C GLU A 588 -14.19 -23.82 16.42
N ILE A 589 -14.90 -24.78 15.81
CA ILE A 589 -15.70 -24.59 14.60
C ILE A 589 -17.14 -24.92 14.98
N LYS A 590 -18.01 -23.89 15.12
CA LYS A 590 -19.38 -24.10 15.60
C LYS A 590 -20.40 -23.16 14.97
N ASP A 591 -21.66 -23.58 14.95
CA ASP A 591 -22.82 -22.79 14.56
C ASP A 591 -22.69 -22.19 13.13
N ASN A 592 -21.92 -22.85 12.24
CA ASN A 592 -21.75 -22.42 10.87
C ASN A 592 -22.73 -23.14 9.94
N GLN A 593 -23.12 -22.45 8.85
CA GLN A 593 -23.94 -23.01 7.79
C GLN A 593 -23.07 -23.34 6.58
N PHE A 594 -23.12 -24.60 6.13
CA PHE A 594 -22.32 -25.09 5.00
C PHE A 594 -23.22 -25.66 3.90
N ASP A 595 -23.09 -25.17 2.69
CA ASP A 595 -23.66 -25.86 1.53
C ASP A 595 -23.06 -27.26 1.40
N GLY A 596 -23.92 -28.26 1.25
CA GLY A 596 -23.51 -29.68 1.22
C GLY A 596 -23.14 -30.26 2.60
N GLY A 597 -23.43 -29.55 3.70
CA GLY A 597 -23.17 -29.95 5.08
C GLY A 597 -21.71 -29.89 5.47
N PHE A 598 -21.44 -30.15 6.76
CA PHE A 598 -20.11 -30.23 7.36
C PHE A 598 -19.82 -31.66 7.82
N ASP A 599 -18.63 -32.17 7.48
CA ASP A 599 -18.11 -33.45 7.95
C ASP A 599 -16.66 -33.26 8.38
N GLU A 600 -16.38 -33.44 9.66
CA GLU A 600 -15.07 -33.16 10.26
C GLU A 600 -13.95 -33.95 9.58
N LYS A 601 -14.21 -35.23 9.21
CA LYS A 601 -13.18 -36.08 8.58
C LYS A 601 -12.85 -35.65 7.14
N ARG A 602 -13.82 -35.10 6.44
CA ARG A 602 -13.65 -34.59 5.07
C ARG A 602 -13.10 -33.16 5.07
N ASP A 603 -13.62 -32.32 5.93
CA ASP A 603 -13.48 -30.87 5.84
C ASP A 603 -12.31 -30.32 6.67
N VAL A 604 -11.84 -31.06 7.70
CA VAL A 604 -10.80 -30.61 8.60
C VAL A 604 -9.55 -31.48 8.47
N LYS A 605 -8.42 -30.86 8.21
CA LYS A 605 -7.09 -31.47 8.28
C LYS A 605 -6.32 -30.86 9.44
N VAL A 606 -5.77 -31.69 10.32
CA VAL A 606 -4.91 -31.28 11.43
C VAL A 606 -3.55 -31.93 11.29
N GLU A 607 -2.50 -31.14 11.37
CA GLU A 607 -1.10 -31.58 11.49
C GLU A 607 -0.51 -30.98 12.76
N ASN A 608 -0.01 -31.82 13.65
CA ASN A 608 0.57 -31.44 14.95
C ASN A 608 2.09 -31.23 14.85
#